data_4e8bf873432d07a43e558d6e03db300f
#
_entry.id   4e8bf873432d07a43e558d6e03db300f
#
_cell.length_a   1.000
_cell.length_b   1.000
_cell.length_c   1.000
_cell.angle_alpha   90.00
_cell.angle_beta   90.00
_cell.angle_gamma   90.00
#
_symmetry.space_group_name_H-M   'P 1'
#
loop_
_entity.id
_entity.type
_entity.pdbx_description
1 polymer ?
#
loop_
_entity_poly.entity_id
_entity_poly.type
_entity_poly.pdbx_seq_one_letter_code
_entity_poly.pdbx_strand_id
1 'polypeptide(L)'
;MVQFDRILDLLKQLISTPSFSREEERTAQLIAEFLEGYGVLVSRHGNNVWAVNKFFDECKPTILLNSHHDTVRPNSAYTRDPFSAEVIDDKLFGLGSNDAGGPLVSLIATFLHFYHQENLSFNLVLAATAEEEISGKNGIESIWASLPKIDFAIVGEPTLCQMAIAEKGLLVLDCVTKGKAGHAAREEGENAIYKAFHDIEWFRSFRFPKISPTLGEVKMSVTVIHAGQQHNVVPAECAFTVDVRVTDAYTLEEVLEIIQQHVSCEVIPRSLRLRPSGIPADHVLVRAAEKLGIAQYGSPTASDQALIPVPSVKIGPGDSARSHSADEFIFVNEIKYGIETYIQLLNHCSTLLPVSGFQSPATGSR
;
A
#
# COMPACT_ATOMS: atom_id res chain seq x y z
N MET A 1 1.54 11.75 26.75
CA MET A 1 0.65 11.23 25.66
C MET A 1 0.11 12.42 24.91
N VAL A 2 0.15 12.40 23.58
CA VAL A 2 -0.47 13.45 22.77
C VAL A 2 -1.96 13.49 23.06
N GLN A 3 -2.57 14.69 23.19
CA GLN A 3 -4.02 14.82 23.36
C GLN A 3 -4.72 14.38 22.08
N PHE A 4 -5.71 13.52 22.19
CA PHE A 4 -6.44 12.97 21.05
C PHE A 4 -7.03 14.05 20.14
N ASP A 5 -7.54 15.14 20.71
CA ASP A 5 -8.10 16.24 19.96
C ASP A 5 -7.10 16.88 19.00
N ARG A 6 -5.81 16.96 19.37
CA ARG A 6 -4.74 17.46 18.49
C ARG A 6 -4.48 16.51 17.29
N ILE A 7 -4.61 15.21 17.50
CA ILE A 7 -4.49 14.21 16.44
C ILE A 7 -5.67 14.31 15.48
N LEU A 8 -6.87 14.46 16.03
CA LEU A 8 -8.08 14.65 15.22
C LEU A 8 -8.03 15.97 14.43
N ASP A 9 -7.52 17.03 15.03
CA ASP A 9 -7.32 18.34 14.36
C ASP A 9 -6.28 18.23 13.23
N LEU A 10 -5.20 17.45 13.41
CA LEU A 10 -4.26 17.19 12.33
C LEU A 10 -4.96 16.49 11.16
N LEU A 11 -5.74 15.43 11.43
CA LEU A 11 -6.47 14.73 10.36
C LEU A 11 -7.44 15.66 9.63
N LYS A 12 -8.18 16.51 10.35
CA LYS A 12 -9.06 17.52 9.73
C LYS A 12 -8.30 18.49 8.83
N GLN A 13 -7.12 18.94 9.24
CA GLN A 13 -6.27 19.82 8.43
C GLN A 13 -5.75 19.09 7.18
N LEU A 14 -5.35 17.81 7.29
CA LEU A 14 -4.95 17.00 6.15
C LEU A 14 -6.09 16.84 5.14
N ILE A 15 -7.30 16.50 5.59
CA ILE A 15 -8.48 16.39 4.74
C ILE A 15 -8.79 17.74 4.04
N SER A 16 -8.72 18.85 4.79
CA SER A 16 -9.03 20.19 4.24
C SER A 16 -7.94 20.74 3.32
N THR A 17 -6.84 20.03 3.16
CA THR A 17 -5.72 20.39 2.29
C THR A 17 -5.63 19.36 1.18
N PRO A 18 -6.10 19.64 -0.05
CA PRO A 18 -5.97 18.71 -1.16
C PRO A 18 -4.52 18.21 -1.35
N SER A 19 -4.35 16.89 -1.46
CA SER A 19 -3.05 16.21 -1.53
C SER A 19 -3.06 15.09 -2.56
N PHE A 20 -3.46 15.40 -3.78
CA PHE A 20 -3.40 14.40 -4.86
C PHE A 20 -1.96 13.97 -5.09
N SER A 21 -1.78 12.70 -5.48
CA SER A 21 -0.43 12.19 -5.77
C SER A 21 0.38 13.14 -6.64
N ARG A 22 1.58 13.51 -6.20
CA ARG A 22 2.51 14.54 -6.71
C ARG A 22 2.17 15.99 -6.36
N GLU A 23 1.10 16.24 -5.63
CA GLU A 23 0.64 17.58 -5.22
C GLU A 23 0.59 17.72 -3.67
N GLU A 24 1.39 16.90 -2.94
CA GLU A 24 1.30 16.73 -1.48
C GLU A 24 2.17 17.72 -0.67
N GLU A 25 2.79 18.71 -1.29
CA GLU A 25 3.75 19.62 -0.62
C GLU A 25 3.16 20.27 0.65
N ARG A 26 1.88 20.68 0.60
CA ARG A 26 1.21 21.35 1.71
C ARG A 26 0.91 20.41 2.88
N THR A 27 0.50 19.18 2.61
CA THR A 27 0.26 18.18 3.66
C THR A 27 1.57 17.67 4.25
N ALA A 28 2.64 17.54 3.45
CA ALA A 28 3.98 17.28 3.95
C ALA A 28 4.45 18.38 4.93
N GLN A 29 4.19 19.65 4.61
CA GLN A 29 4.51 20.77 5.49
C GLN A 29 3.71 20.72 6.79
N LEU A 30 2.39 20.47 6.74
CA LEU A 30 1.53 20.34 7.92
C LEU A 30 2.02 19.22 8.86
N ILE A 31 2.39 18.05 8.31
CA ILE A 31 2.92 16.92 9.09
C ILE A 31 4.24 17.31 9.75
N ALA A 32 5.16 17.93 9.00
CA ALA A 32 6.45 18.37 9.54
C ALA A 32 6.26 19.37 10.68
N GLU A 33 5.48 20.43 10.48
CA GLU A 33 5.19 21.45 11.50
C GLU A 33 4.51 20.87 12.74
N PHE A 34 3.60 19.91 12.56
CA PHE A 34 2.96 19.20 13.67
C PHE A 34 3.98 18.43 14.51
N LEU A 35 4.86 17.66 13.89
CA LEU A 35 5.90 16.90 14.58
C LEU A 35 6.92 17.82 15.26
N GLU A 36 7.38 18.87 14.59
CA GLU A 36 8.29 19.89 15.14
C GLU A 36 7.68 20.59 16.35
N GLY A 37 6.36 20.82 16.34
CA GLY A 37 5.62 21.38 17.48
C GLY A 37 5.67 20.50 18.75
N TYR A 38 6.03 19.21 18.61
CA TYR A 38 6.30 18.28 19.72
C TYR A 38 7.81 18.08 19.99
N GLY A 39 8.67 18.89 19.36
CA GLY A 39 10.12 18.82 19.53
C GLY A 39 10.77 17.64 18.80
N VAL A 40 10.11 17.09 17.78
CA VAL A 40 10.65 16.03 16.95
C VAL A 40 11.57 16.63 15.89
N LEU A 41 12.75 16.04 15.71
CA LEU A 41 13.63 16.38 14.59
C LEU A 41 13.12 15.69 13.32
N VAL A 42 12.68 16.49 12.36
CA VAL A 42 12.05 16.02 11.13
C VAL A 42 13.05 16.09 9.98
N SER A 43 13.02 15.08 9.12
CA SER A 43 13.72 15.05 7.83
C SER A 43 12.70 15.05 6.69
N ARG A 44 13.07 15.62 5.55
CA ARG A 44 12.23 15.69 4.35
C ARG A 44 13.01 15.37 3.08
N HIS A 45 12.35 14.71 2.13
CA HIS A 45 12.82 14.56 0.76
C HIS A 45 11.62 14.57 -0.19
N GLY A 46 11.54 15.58 -1.06
CA GLY A 46 10.32 15.84 -1.80
C GLY A 46 9.14 16.07 -0.85
N ASN A 47 8.07 15.33 -1.05
CA ASN A 47 6.89 15.38 -0.19
C ASN A 47 6.89 14.32 0.92
N ASN A 48 7.92 13.50 1.02
CA ASN A 48 8.05 12.54 2.12
C ASN A 48 8.60 13.22 3.39
N VAL A 49 8.04 12.85 4.54
CA VAL A 49 8.41 13.36 5.86
C VAL A 49 8.74 12.19 6.76
N TRP A 50 9.92 12.18 7.41
CA TRP A 50 10.24 11.10 8.36
C TRP A 50 10.98 11.62 9.59
N ALA A 51 10.92 10.85 10.65
CA ALA A 51 11.60 11.14 11.90
C ALA A 51 12.02 9.84 12.59
N VAL A 52 13.06 9.94 13.42
CA VAL A 52 13.60 8.85 14.24
C VAL A 52 13.34 9.15 15.71
N ASN A 53 13.06 8.16 16.54
CA ASN A 53 12.86 8.39 17.96
C ASN A 53 14.09 9.00 18.64
N LYS A 54 13.88 9.80 19.69
CA LYS A 54 14.90 10.65 20.32
C LYS A 54 16.13 9.88 20.82
N PHE A 55 15.94 8.68 21.37
CA PHE A 55 17.01 7.85 21.94
C PHE A 55 17.30 6.65 21.03
N PHE A 56 17.62 6.96 19.77
CA PHE A 56 18.00 5.96 18.78
C PHE A 56 19.33 5.28 19.18
N ASP A 57 19.37 3.95 19.08
CA ASP A 57 20.52 3.13 19.42
C ASP A 57 20.76 2.10 18.31
N GLU A 58 21.87 2.20 17.60
CA GLU A 58 22.22 1.33 16.46
C GLU A 58 22.29 -0.16 16.81
N CYS A 59 22.41 -0.49 18.12
CA CYS A 59 22.43 -1.88 18.58
C CYS A 59 21.04 -2.49 18.73
N LYS A 60 19.96 -1.70 18.56
CA LYS A 60 18.58 -2.16 18.71
C LYS A 60 17.90 -2.36 17.37
N PRO A 61 16.96 -3.32 17.26
CA PRO A 61 16.16 -3.47 16.05
C PRO A 61 15.34 -2.20 15.79
N THR A 62 15.20 -1.83 14.53
CA THR A 62 14.49 -0.64 14.10
C THR A 62 13.20 -1.00 13.38
N ILE A 63 12.09 -0.45 13.84
CA ILE A 63 10.74 -0.64 13.31
C ILE A 63 10.36 0.61 12.52
N LEU A 64 9.99 0.43 11.26
CA LEU A 64 9.40 1.49 10.45
C LEU A 64 7.88 1.52 10.67
N LEU A 65 7.35 2.71 10.95
CA LEU A 65 5.93 3.04 10.94
C LEU A 65 5.69 3.89 9.68
N ASN A 66 5.10 3.32 8.65
CA ASN A 66 4.87 3.98 7.37
C ASN A 66 3.38 4.10 7.08
N SER A 67 2.95 5.23 6.54
CA SER A 67 1.64 5.41 5.90
C SER A 67 1.71 6.59 4.96
N HIS A 68 0.80 6.66 3.98
CA HIS A 68 0.80 7.72 2.98
C HIS A 68 -0.12 8.88 3.37
N HIS A 69 0.10 10.03 2.73
CA HIS A 69 -0.73 11.22 2.89
C HIS A 69 -1.24 11.81 1.56
N ASP A 70 -0.92 11.14 0.45
CA ASP A 70 -1.57 11.45 -0.81
C ASP A 70 -2.95 10.78 -0.90
N THR A 71 -3.75 11.28 -1.82
CA THR A 71 -5.10 10.79 -2.10
C THR A 71 -5.34 10.66 -3.60
N VAL A 72 -6.28 9.80 -3.99
CA VAL A 72 -6.88 9.83 -5.33
C VAL A 72 -7.68 11.12 -5.54
N ARG A 73 -8.09 11.40 -6.78
CA ARG A 73 -9.05 12.47 -7.05
C ARG A 73 -10.46 12.04 -6.66
N PRO A 74 -11.30 12.95 -6.12
CA PRO A 74 -12.68 12.62 -5.76
C PRO A 74 -13.46 12.20 -7.02
N ASN A 75 -14.23 11.12 -6.91
CA ASN A 75 -15.08 10.68 -8.00
C ASN A 75 -16.38 11.55 -8.08
N SER A 76 -17.08 11.50 -9.22
CA SER A 76 -18.26 12.32 -9.47
C SER A 76 -19.51 11.98 -8.64
N ALA A 77 -19.47 10.91 -7.85
CA ALA A 77 -20.59 10.51 -7.00
C ALA A 77 -20.56 11.13 -5.59
N TYR A 78 -19.52 11.93 -5.26
CA TYR A 78 -19.49 12.68 -4.01
C TYR A 78 -20.71 13.57 -3.87
N THR A 79 -21.43 13.49 -2.75
CA THR A 79 -22.57 14.35 -2.42
C THR A 79 -22.19 15.44 -1.41
N ARG A 80 -21.05 15.25 -0.70
CA ARG A 80 -20.45 16.21 0.23
C ARG A 80 -19.22 16.88 -0.38
N ASP A 81 -18.82 18.00 0.17
CA ASP A 81 -17.50 18.56 -0.17
C ASP A 81 -16.40 17.60 0.37
N PRO A 82 -15.57 17.00 -0.51
CA PRO A 82 -14.54 16.05 -0.11
C PRO A 82 -13.47 16.64 0.82
N PHE A 83 -13.41 17.96 0.97
CA PHE A 83 -12.42 18.68 1.78
C PHE A 83 -13.00 19.37 3.02
N SER A 84 -14.27 19.12 3.37
CA SER A 84 -14.93 19.84 4.50
C SER A 84 -14.53 19.33 5.88
N ALA A 85 -14.04 18.11 6.02
CA ALA A 85 -13.63 17.50 7.30
C ALA A 85 -14.71 17.54 8.41
N GLU A 86 -15.97 17.30 8.04
CA GLU A 86 -17.10 17.35 8.96
C GLU A 86 -17.21 16.10 9.83
N VAL A 87 -17.52 16.28 11.11
CA VAL A 87 -17.85 15.16 12.02
C VAL A 87 -19.36 15.11 12.25
N ILE A 88 -19.99 14.01 11.83
CA ILE A 88 -21.43 13.77 12.00
C ILE A 88 -21.61 12.33 12.50
N ASP A 89 -22.27 12.15 13.63
CA ASP A 89 -22.55 10.81 14.21
C ASP A 89 -21.29 9.93 14.33
N ASP A 90 -20.22 10.47 14.92
CA ASP A 90 -18.91 9.83 15.08
C ASP A 90 -18.15 9.56 13.76
N LYS A 91 -18.68 9.98 12.60
CA LYS A 91 -18.01 9.85 11.29
C LYS A 91 -17.31 11.16 10.94
N LEU A 92 -16.03 11.11 10.74
CA LEU A 92 -15.27 12.19 10.11
C LEU A 92 -15.27 11.95 8.60
N PHE A 93 -16.03 12.77 7.89
CA PHE A 93 -16.13 12.72 6.43
C PHE A 93 -14.98 13.50 5.80
N GLY A 94 -14.57 13.04 4.61
CA GLY A 94 -13.64 13.71 3.73
C GLY A 94 -12.72 12.73 3.01
N LEU A 95 -12.25 13.13 1.85
CA LEU A 95 -11.33 12.37 1.02
C LEU A 95 -10.01 12.15 1.77
N GLY A 96 -9.53 10.91 1.81
CA GLY A 96 -8.34 10.54 2.57
C GLY A 96 -8.55 10.46 4.09
N SER A 97 -9.80 10.61 4.60
CA SER A 97 -10.07 10.40 6.02
C SER A 97 -9.81 8.96 6.46
N ASN A 98 -10.18 8.01 5.62
CA ASN A 98 -10.04 6.57 5.82
C ASN A 98 -8.77 6.03 5.16
N ASP A 99 -8.47 6.47 3.93
CA ASP A 99 -7.37 5.99 3.09
C ASP A 99 -6.36 7.12 2.76
N ALA A 100 -5.20 7.23 3.47
CA ALA A 100 -4.91 6.53 4.73
C ALA A 100 -4.70 7.51 5.89
N GLY A 101 -5.44 8.65 5.91
CA GLY A 101 -5.25 9.70 6.95
C GLY A 101 -5.49 9.19 8.37
N GLY A 102 -6.53 8.38 8.60
CA GLY A 102 -6.80 7.77 9.90
C GLY A 102 -5.66 6.86 10.39
N PRO A 103 -5.21 5.89 9.59
CA PRO A 103 -3.99 5.12 9.86
C PRO A 103 -2.76 5.98 10.12
N LEU A 104 -2.49 6.97 9.27
CA LEU A 104 -1.33 7.85 9.38
C LEU A 104 -1.31 8.63 10.70
N VAL A 105 -2.39 9.32 11.05
CA VAL A 105 -2.43 10.09 12.31
C VAL A 105 -2.36 9.18 13.53
N SER A 106 -2.86 7.94 13.41
CA SER A 106 -2.73 6.94 14.47
C SER A 106 -1.28 6.49 14.67
N LEU A 107 -0.52 6.32 13.58
CA LEU A 107 0.92 6.04 13.65
C LEU A 107 1.72 7.24 14.16
N ILE A 108 1.36 8.47 13.77
CA ILE A 108 1.96 9.70 14.31
C ILE A 108 1.75 9.77 15.82
N ALA A 109 0.53 9.54 16.31
CA ALA A 109 0.23 9.53 17.75
C ALA A 109 1.03 8.45 18.49
N THR A 110 1.13 7.26 17.91
CA THR A 110 1.92 6.13 18.43
C THR A 110 3.41 6.47 18.50
N PHE A 111 3.97 7.03 17.42
CA PHE A 111 5.37 7.47 17.40
C PHE A 111 5.66 8.49 18.50
N LEU A 112 4.81 9.51 18.63
CA LEU A 112 4.94 10.54 19.66
C LEU A 112 4.80 9.97 21.08
N HIS A 113 3.99 8.91 21.28
CA HIS A 113 3.90 8.21 22.57
C HIS A 113 5.24 7.60 22.98
N PHE A 114 6.00 7.04 22.05
CA PHE A 114 7.28 6.41 22.32
C PHE A 114 8.49 7.36 22.17
N TYR A 115 8.34 8.51 21.51
CA TYR A 115 9.43 9.39 21.10
C TYR A 115 10.43 9.74 22.20
N HIS A 116 9.94 10.03 23.40
CA HIS A 116 10.76 10.44 24.56
C HIS A 116 11.09 9.28 25.53
N GLN A 117 10.78 8.04 25.20
CA GLN A 117 11.08 6.91 26.07
C GLN A 117 12.54 6.45 25.89
N GLU A 118 13.32 6.48 26.99
CA GLU A 118 14.75 6.18 26.96
C GLU A 118 15.08 4.69 26.88
N ASN A 119 14.23 3.82 27.47
CA ASN A 119 14.51 2.40 27.67
C ASN A 119 13.72 1.49 26.73
N LEU A 120 13.47 1.91 25.50
CA LEU A 120 12.85 1.03 24.51
C LEU A 120 13.81 -0.10 24.09
N SER A 121 13.29 -1.30 23.88
CA SER A 121 14.05 -2.43 23.33
C SER A 121 14.20 -2.37 21.80
N PHE A 122 13.65 -1.34 21.16
CA PHE A 122 13.66 -1.10 19.72
C PHE A 122 13.80 0.40 19.41
N ASN A 123 14.16 0.71 18.17
CA ASN A 123 14.04 2.04 17.61
C ASN A 123 12.75 2.17 16.80
N LEU A 124 12.25 3.40 16.65
CA LEU A 124 11.15 3.74 15.77
C LEU A 124 11.57 4.75 14.71
N VAL A 125 11.18 4.49 13.49
CA VAL A 125 11.19 5.45 12.39
C VAL A 125 9.73 5.66 11.98
N LEU A 126 9.27 6.91 11.96
CA LEU A 126 7.99 7.29 11.35
C LEU A 126 8.29 7.79 9.94
N ALA A 127 7.54 7.34 8.95
CA ALA A 127 7.56 7.88 7.59
C ALA A 127 6.14 8.14 7.09
N ALA A 128 5.82 9.41 6.84
CA ALA A 128 4.63 9.82 6.10
C ALA A 128 5.05 10.00 4.64
N THR A 129 4.55 9.15 3.76
CA THR A 129 5.00 9.02 2.38
C THR A 129 4.02 9.61 1.37
N ALA A 130 4.55 10.01 0.23
CA ALA A 130 3.82 10.55 -0.92
C ALA A 130 3.69 9.48 -2.02
N GLU A 131 2.86 9.75 -3.02
CA GLU A 131 2.72 8.98 -4.27
C GLU A 131 2.37 7.49 -4.09
N GLU A 132 1.80 7.06 -2.96
CA GLU A 132 1.37 5.67 -2.74
C GLU A 132 0.30 5.27 -3.74
N GLU A 133 -0.75 6.09 -3.90
CA GLU A 133 -1.94 5.85 -4.71
C GLU A 133 -1.67 5.65 -6.21
N ILE A 134 -0.50 6.07 -6.67
CA ILE A 134 -0.03 5.85 -8.03
C ILE A 134 1.20 4.94 -8.09
N SER A 135 1.60 4.35 -6.96
CA SER A 135 2.83 3.57 -6.81
C SER A 135 4.03 4.33 -7.39
N GLY A 136 4.13 5.62 -7.04
CA GLY A 136 5.11 6.54 -7.61
C GLY A 136 6.53 6.25 -7.16
N LYS A 137 7.51 6.76 -7.90
CA LYS A 137 8.93 6.58 -7.57
C LYS A 137 9.44 7.56 -6.53
N ASN A 138 8.69 8.64 -6.27
CA ASN A 138 9.08 9.66 -5.30
C ASN A 138 8.44 9.43 -3.91
N GLY A 139 7.77 8.29 -3.69
CA GLY A 139 7.25 7.83 -2.41
C GLY A 139 8.32 7.17 -1.53
N ILE A 140 7.95 6.12 -0.79
CA ILE A 140 8.80 5.39 0.17
C ILE A 140 10.15 4.94 -0.43
N GLU A 141 10.17 4.52 -1.70
CA GLU A 141 11.36 4.07 -2.40
C GLU A 141 12.44 5.15 -2.46
N SER A 142 12.04 6.42 -2.66
CA SER A 142 12.95 7.55 -2.81
C SER A 142 13.70 7.91 -1.53
N ILE A 143 13.13 7.60 -0.37
CA ILE A 143 13.73 7.90 0.93
C ILE A 143 14.43 6.69 1.56
N TRP A 144 14.23 5.49 1.02
CA TRP A 144 14.70 4.25 1.65
C TRP A 144 16.19 4.27 2.00
N ALA A 145 17.03 4.76 1.09
CA ALA A 145 18.47 4.87 1.30
C ALA A 145 18.88 5.94 2.34
N SER A 146 17.96 6.85 2.69
CA SER A 146 18.18 7.91 3.69
C SER A 146 17.70 7.51 5.08
N LEU A 147 16.91 6.43 5.19
CA LEU A 147 16.48 5.88 6.47
C LEU A 147 17.62 5.11 7.14
N PRO A 148 17.64 5.01 8.48
CA PRO A 148 18.53 4.07 9.16
C PRO A 148 18.20 2.64 8.72
N LYS A 149 19.06 1.69 9.06
CA LYS A 149 18.76 0.28 8.80
C LYS A 149 17.44 -0.10 9.47
N ILE A 150 16.46 -0.51 8.67
CA ILE A 150 15.15 -1.00 9.11
C ILE A 150 15.21 -2.53 9.19
N ASP A 151 14.69 -3.12 10.26
CA ASP A 151 14.62 -4.57 10.42
C ASP A 151 13.24 -5.12 10.04
N PHE A 152 12.16 -4.39 10.31
CA PHE A 152 10.79 -4.72 9.86
C PHE A 152 9.88 -3.49 9.90
N ALA A 153 8.71 -3.59 9.26
CA ALA A 153 7.83 -2.45 9.09
C ALA A 153 6.35 -2.75 9.44
N ILE A 154 5.66 -1.70 9.87
CA ILE A 154 4.21 -1.62 10.00
C ILE A 154 3.75 -0.57 8.99
N VAL A 155 2.93 -0.97 8.02
CA VAL A 155 2.30 -0.08 7.04
C VAL A 155 0.87 0.20 7.51
N GLY A 156 0.57 1.47 7.73
CA GLY A 156 -0.73 1.95 8.19
C GLY A 156 -1.71 2.09 7.04
N GLU A 157 -2.69 1.21 7.00
CA GLU A 157 -3.74 1.12 5.99
C GLU A 157 -5.08 0.76 6.64
N PRO A 158 -6.25 1.06 6.00
CA PRO A 158 -7.56 0.75 6.57
C PRO A 158 -7.86 -0.76 6.53
N THR A 159 -7.66 -1.46 7.64
CA THR A 159 -7.83 -2.91 7.76
C THR A 159 -8.74 -3.34 8.91
N LEU A 160 -9.52 -2.41 9.50
CA LEU A 160 -10.28 -2.65 10.74
C LEU A 160 -9.39 -3.13 11.90
N CYS A 161 -8.13 -2.69 11.94
CA CYS A 161 -7.08 -3.16 12.84
C CYS A 161 -6.84 -4.68 12.79
N GLN A 162 -7.20 -5.36 11.71
CA GLN A 162 -6.76 -6.73 11.42
C GLN A 162 -5.40 -6.69 10.74
N MET A 163 -4.54 -7.66 11.01
CA MET A 163 -3.18 -7.68 10.49
C MET A 163 -3.09 -8.47 9.19
N ALA A 164 -2.84 -7.79 8.07
CA ALA A 164 -2.44 -8.46 6.86
C ALA A 164 -0.96 -8.88 6.98
N ILE A 165 -0.71 -10.18 7.06
CA ILE A 165 0.63 -10.76 7.18
C ILE A 165 1.29 -11.01 5.84
N ALA A 166 0.56 -10.87 4.75
CA ALA A 166 1.03 -10.90 3.38
C ALA A 166 0.09 -10.10 2.48
N GLU A 167 0.60 -9.55 1.37
CA GLU A 167 -0.23 -8.94 0.33
C GLU A 167 0.21 -9.36 -1.07
N LYS A 168 -0.76 -9.35 -2.00
CA LYS A 168 -0.47 -9.67 -3.40
C LYS A 168 0.28 -8.52 -4.07
N GLY A 169 1.30 -8.89 -4.86
CA GLY A 169 1.93 -7.96 -5.78
C GLY A 169 0.99 -7.59 -6.94
N LEU A 170 1.32 -6.52 -7.62
CA LEU A 170 0.57 -6.00 -8.77
C LEU A 170 1.44 -5.99 -10.02
N LEU A 171 0.96 -6.66 -11.06
CA LEU A 171 1.53 -6.64 -12.40
C LEU A 171 0.45 -6.18 -13.39
N VAL A 172 0.56 -4.96 -13.89
CA VAL A 172 -0.33 -4.44 -14.92
C VAL A 172 0.31 -4.64 -16.28
N LEU A 173 -0.43 -5.29 -17.18
CA LEU A 173 0.02 -5.62 -18.52
C LEU A 173 -0.78 -4.85 -19.57
N ASP A 174 -0.09 -4.15 -20.46
CA ASP A 174 -0.68 -3.63 -21.70
C ASP A 174 -0.46 -4.66 -22.80
N CYS A 175 -1.58 -5.17 -23.34
CA CYS A 175 -1.59 -6.24 -24.35
C CYS A 175 -2.08 -5.69 -25.68
N VAL A 176 -1.40 -6.03 -26.77
CA VAL A 176 -1.76 -5.56 -28.11
C VAL A 176 -1.80 -6.73 -29.08
N THR A 177 -2.98 -6.99 -29.64
CA THR A 177 -3.17 -7.96 -30.73
C THR A 177 -3.16 -7.26 -32.07
N LYS A 178 -2.34 -7.72 -33.00
CA LYS A 178 -2.25 -7.20 -34.36
C LYS A 178 -3.08 -8.04 -35.32
N GLY A 179 -3.77 -7.33 -36.20
CA GLY A 179 -4.53 -7.86 -37.33
C GLY A 179 -4.15 -7.15 -38.62
N LYS A 180 -5.06 -7.13 -39.57
CA LYS A 180 -4.92 -6.44 -40.87
C LYS A 180 -6.24 -5.75 -41.20
N ALA A 181 -6.18 -4.44 -41.47
CA ALA A 181 -7.37 -3.70 -41.90
C ALA A 181 -7.91 -4.20 -43.25
N GLY A 182 -9.22 -4.13 -43.40
CA GLY A 182 -9.93 -4.48 -44.62
C GLY A 182 -11.37 -3.97 -44.59
N HIS A 183 -12.08 -4.07 -45.71
CA HIS A 183 -13.49 -3.70 -45.75
C HIS A 183 -14.34 -4.82 -45.15
N ALA A 184 -15.17 -4.52 -44.11
CA ALA A 184 -15.94 -5.53 -43.40
C ALA A 184 -16.93 -6.35 -44.26
N ALA A 185 -17.35 -5.82 -45.41
CA ALA A 185 -18.21 -6.56 -46.37
C ALA A 185 -17.42 -7.46 -47.32
N ARG A 186 -16.09 -7.49 -47.22
CA ARG A 186 -15.22 -8.32 -48.06
C ARG A 186 -14.39 -9.21 -47.12
N GLU A 187 -14.12 -10.43 -47.56
CA GLU A 187 -13.26 -11.35 -46.75
C GLU A 187 -11.77 -10.98 -46.92
N GLU A 188 -11.48 -9.68 -46.72
CA GLU A 188 -10.13 -9.11 -46.80
C GLU A 188 -9.72 -8.58 -45.42
N GLY A 189 -8.59 -9.02 -44.89
CA GLY A 189 -8.07 -8.58 -43.62
C GLY A 189 -8.10 -9.65 -42.53
N GLU A 190 -7.54 -9.29 -41.40
CA GLU A 190 -7.52 -10.12 -40.20
C GLU A 190 -8.07 -9.31 -39.01
N ASN A 191 -9.18 -9.76 -38.44
CA ASN A 191 -9.83 -9.03 -37.38
C ASN A 191 -9.08 -9.20 -36.06
N ALA A 192 -8.45 -8.10 -35.58
CA ALA A 192 -7.70 -8.09 -34.32
C ALA A 192 -8.59 -8.38 -33.12
N ILE A 193 -9.88 -8.02 -33.12
CA ILE A 193 -10.81 -8.34 -32.04
C ILE A 193 -10.97 -9.87 -31.92
N TYR A 194 -11.17 -10.57 -33.03
CA TYR A 194 -11.36 -12.03 -33.00
C TYR A 194 -10.10 -12.75 -32.56
N LYS A 195 -8.91 -12.25 -32.89
CA LYS A 195 -7.65 -12.79 -32.40
C LYS A 195 -7.49 -12.54 -30.91
N ALA A 196 -7.83 -11.34 -30.42
CA ALA A 196 -7.75 -10.99 -29.01
C ALA A 196 -8.67 -11.85 -28.12
N PHE A 197 -9.82 -12.35 -28.65
CA PHE A 197 -10.70 -13.23 -27.88
C PHE A 197 -10.01 -14.49 -27.37
N HIS A 198 -9.09 -15.08 -28.12
CA HIS A 198 -8.36 -16.26 -27.69
C HIS A 198 -7.45 -15.96 -26.49
N ASP A 199 -6.74 -14.84 -26.55
CA ASP A 199 -5.86 -14.42 -25.48
C ASP A 199 -6.67 -14.01 -24.23
N ILE A 200 -7.75 -13.24 -24.40
CA ILE A 200 -8.67 -12.84 -23.31
C ILE A 200 -9.30 -14.07 -22.64
N GLU A 201 -9.73 -15.08 -23.40
CA GLU A 201 -10.26 -16.31 -22.85
C GLU A 201 -9.20 -17.09 -22.07
N TRP A 202 -7.94 -17.08 -22.53
CA TRP A 202 -6.85 -17.65 -21.77
C TRP A 202 -6.65 -16.91 -20.44
N PHE A 203 -6.59 -15.57 -20.41
CA PHE A 203 -6.49 -14.79 -19.17
C PHE A 203 -7.64 -15.08 -18.20
N ARG A 204 -8.85 -15.31 -18.72
CA ARG A 204 -10.03 -15.62 -17.92
C ARG A 204 -9.99 -17.02 -17.30
N SER A 205 -9.50 -18.00 -18.05
CA SER A 205 -9.64 -19.43 -17.72
C SER A 205 -8.38 -20.06 -17.11
N PHE A 206 -7.19 -19.54 -17.42
CA PHE A 206 -5.94 -20.11 -16.91
C PHE A 206 -5.84 -20.00 -15.39
N ARG A 207 -5.33 -21.06 -14.76
CA ARG A 207 -5.07 -21.11 -13.32
C ARG A 207 -3.60 -21.51 -13.10
N PHE A 208 -2.91 -20.66 -12.33
CA PHE A 208 -1.53 -20.91 -11.95
C PHE A 208 -1.46 -22.09 -10.97
N PRO A 209 -0.57 -23.08 -11.19
CA PRO A 209 -0.55 -24.32 -10.41
C PRO A 209 -0.06 -24.16 -8.96
N LYS A 210 0.83 -23.18 -8.67
CA LYS A 210 1.29 -22.94 -7.29
C LYS A 210 0.28 -22.04 -6.59
N ILE A 211 -0.20 -22.47 -5.43
CA ILE A 211 -1.18 -21.76 -4.59
C ILE A 211 -0.48 -21.33 -3.30
N SER A 212 -0.56 -20.06 -2.96
CA SER A 212 -0.06 -19.53 -1.68
C SER A 212 -0.98 -19.98 -0.54
N PRO A 213 -0.45 -20.47 0.58
CA PRO A 213 -1.26 -20.79 1.75
C PRO A 213 -1.98 -19.57 2.33
N THR A 214 -1.39 -18.38 2.23
CA THR A 214 -1.92 -17.13 2.80
C THR A 214 -2.70 -16.31 1.79
N LEU A 215 -2.20 -16.21 0.54
CA LEU A 215 -2.75 -15.32 -0.49
C LEU A 215 -3.64 -16.05 -1.53
N GLY A 216 -3.68 -17.38 -1.50
CA GLY A 216 -4.45 -18.19 -2.44
C GLY A 216 -3.85 -18.19 -3.85
N GLU A 217 -4.71 -18.05 -4.87
CA GLU A 217 -4.33 -18.11 -6.28
C GLU A 217 -3.88 -16.74 -6.82
N VAL A 218 -3.01 -16.76 -7.85
CA VAL A 218 -2.78 -15.61 -8.73
C VAL A 218 -4.09 -15.32 -9.48
N LYS A 219 -4.51 -14.04 -9.50
CA LYS A 219 -5.71 -13.61 -10.22
C LYS A 219 -5.35 -12.73 -11.40
N MET A 220 -6.00 -12.96 -12.53
CA MET A 220 -5.91 -12.12 -13.73
C MET A 220 -7.29 -11.61 -14.10
N SER A 221 -7.37 -10.33 -14.49
CA SER A 221 -8.61 -9.70 -14.93
C SER A 221 -8.32 -8.73 -16.08
N VAL A 222 -8.99 -8.92 -17.21
CA VAL A 222 -8.97 -7.92 -18.29
C VAL A 222 -9.90 -6.78 -17.87
N THR A 223 -9.36 -5.57 -17.72
CA THR A 223 -10.08 -4.43 -17.14
C THR A 223 -10.37 -3.31 -18.15
N VAL A 224 -9.62 -3.24 -19.24
CA VAL A 224 -9.78 -2.25 -20.31
C VAL A 224 -9.64 -2.95 -21.65
N ILE A 225 -10.46 -2.54 -22.65
CA ILE A 225 -10.32 -2.99 -24.03
C ILE A 225 -10.70 -1.87 -24.99
N HIS A 226 -9.89 -1.70 -26.03
CA HIS A 226 -10.11 -0.74 -27.10
C HIS A 226 -9.81 -1.37 -28.47
N ALA A 227 -10.77 -1.29 -29.40
CA ALA A 227 -10.60 -1.78 -30.79
C ALA A 227 -11.61 -1.15 -31.73
N GLY A 228 -11.18 -0.97 -32.98
CA GLY A 228 -12.04 -0.46 -34.06
C GLY A 228 -12.43 1.01 -33.95
N GLN A 229 -12.76 1.65 -35.05
CA GLN A 229 -13.20 3.05 -35.09
C GLN A 229 -14.46 3.23 -35.93
N GLN A 230 -14.70 2.36 -36.95
CA GLN A 230 -15.82 2.45 -37.85
C GLN A 230 -16.42 1.06 -38.10
N HIS A 231 -17.75 0.99 -38.22
CA HIS A 231 -18.48 -0.27 -38.36
C HIS A 231 -18.17 -1.06 -39.65
N ASN A 232 -17.66 -0.41 -40.67
CA ASN A 232 -17.37 -1.01 -42.01
C ASN A 232 -15.87 -1.30 -42.21
N VAL A 233 -15.03 -1.17 -41.19
CA VAL A 233 -13.59 -1.43 -41.24
C VAL A 233 -13.24 -2.56 -40.30
N VAL A 234 -12.56 -3.60 -40.78
CA VAL A 234 -11.97 -4.66 -39.99
C VAL A 234 -10.85 -4.05 -39.14
N PRO A 235 -10.88 -4.14 -37.79
CA PRO A 235 -9.84 -3.53 -36.95
C PRO A 235 -8.50 -4.24 -37.10
N ALA A 236 -7.45 -3.44 -37.35
CA ALA A 236 -6.08 -3.92 -37.46
C ALA A 236 -5.38 -4.05 -36.10
N GLU A 237 -5.99 -3.53 -35.05
CA GLU A 237 -5.44 -3.57 -33.70
C GLU A 237 -6.56 -3.72 -32.65
N CYS A 238 -6.26 -4.50 -31.61
CA CYS A 238 -7.05 -4.57 -30.38
C CYS A 238 -6.10 -4.47 -29.20
N ALA A 239 -6.22 -3.39 -28.43
CA ALA A 239 -5.44 -3.16 -27.20
C ALA A 239 -6.32 -3.47 -25.99
N PHE A 240 -5.74 -4.14 -24.99
CA PHE A 240 -6.43 -4.41 -23.72
C PHE A 240 -5.44 -4.40 -22.56
N THR A 241 -5.95 -4.11 -21.36
CA THR A 241 -5.13 -4.08 -20.13
C THR A 241 -5.56 -5.20 -19.20
N VAL A 242 -4.58 -5.87 -18.61
CA VAL A 242 -4.79 -6.95 -17.62
C VAL A 242 -4.22 -6.54 -16.28
N ASP A 243 -5.06 -6.57 -15.23
CA ASP A 243 -4.65 -6.52 -13.82
C ASP A 243 -4.31 -7.93 -13.37
N VAL A 244 -3.06 -8.15 -12.92
CA VAL A 244 -2.59 -9.44 -12.43
C VAL A 244 -2.16 -9.28 -10.97
N ARG A 245 -2.85 -9.99 -10.06
CA ARG A 245 -2.56 -10.03 -8.63
C ARG A 245 -1.72 -11.25 -8.32
N VAL A 246 -0.43 -11.02 -8.16
CA VAL A 246 0.59 -12.08 -7.99
C VAL A 246 0.75 -12.42 -6.51
N THR A 247 0.87 -13.71 -6.19
CA THR A 247 1.08 -14.19 -4.82
C THR A 247 2.57 -14.49 -4.57
N ASP A 248 2.95 -14.65 -3.31
CA ASP A 248 4.29 -15.03 -2.88
C ASP A 248 4.78 -16.42 -3.37
N ALA A 249 3.89 -17.21 -4.00
CA ALA A 249 4.25 -18.46 -4.66
C ALA A 249 5.01 -18.27 -6.00
N TYR A 250 5.04 -17.03 -6.52
CA TYR A 250 5.67 -16.65 -7.79
C TYR A 250 6.38 -15.30 -7.69
N THR A 251 7.42 -15.12 -8.49
CA THR A 251 7.92 -13.77 -8.81
C THR A 251 7.08 -13.14 -9.92
N LEU A 252 7.16 -11.81 -10.07
CA LEU A 252 6.47 -11.10 -11.17
C LEU A 252 7.02 -11.56 -12.53
N GLU A 253 8.31 -11.81 -12.59
CA GLU A 253 9.03 -12.28 -13.78
C GLU A 253 8.56 -13.70 -14.20
N GLU A 254 8.42 -14.65 -13.24
CA GLU A 254 7.88 -15.98 -13.53
C GLU A 254 6.45 -15.92 -14.09
N VAL A 255 5.59 -15.07 -13.49
CA VAL A 255 4.21 -14.88 -13.97
C VAL A 255 4.20 -14.29 -15.37
N LEU A 256 5.01 -13.26 -15.62
CA LEU A 256 5.12 -12.63 -16.94
C LEU A 256 5.61 -13.63 -18.00
N GLU A 257 6.62 -14.42 -17.70
CA GLU A 257 7.15 -15.46 -18.62
C GLU A 257 6.07 -16.50 -18.96
N ILE A 258 5.34 -17.00 -17.96
CA ILE A 258 4.24 -17.95 -18.18
C ILE A 258 3.19 -17.34 -19.09
N ILE A 259 2.79 -16.08 -18.86
CA ILE A 259 1.80 -15.39 -19.71
C ILE A 259 2.31 -15.28 -21.16
N GLN A 260 3.54 -14.81 -21.36
CA GLN A 260 4.14 -14.63 -22.69
C GLN A 260 4.29 -15.94 -23.48
N GLN A 261 4.42 -17.08 -22.80
CA GLN A 261 4.48 -18.41 -23.44
C GLN A 261 3.11 -18.91 -23.93
N HIS A 262 1.99 -18.34 -23.46
CA HIS A 262 0.66 -18.88 -23.73
C HIS A 262 -0.23 -17.95 -24.55
N VAL A 263 0.08 -16.67 -24.66
CA VAL A 263 -0.71 -15.70 -25.44
C VAL A 263 0.01 -15.31 -26.72
N SER A 264 -0.75 -14.91 -27.72
CA SER A 264 -0.21 -14.51 -29.03
C SER A 264 -0.06 -12.99 -29.18
N CYS A 265 -0.69 -12.21 -28.28
CA CYS A 265 -0.57 -10.76 -28.27
C CYS A 265 0.82 -10.31 -27.77
N GLU A 266 1.22 -9.11 -28.15
CA GLU A 266 2.35 -8.43 -27.53
C GLU A 266 1.99 -8.07 -26.09
N VAL A 267 2.83 -8.44 -25.11
CA VAL A 267 2.61 -8.22 -23.68
C VAL A 267 3.69 -7.31 -23.13
N ILE A 268 3.30 -6.13 -22.67
CA ILE A 268 4.20 -5.10 -22.14
C ILE A 268 3.86 -4.84 -20.67
N PRO A 269 4.72 -5.20 -19.71
CA PRO A 269 4.50 -4.89 -18.30
C PRO A 269 4.75 -3.40 -18.05
N ARG A 270 3.83 -2.72 -17.35
CA ARG A 270 4.01 -1.32 -16.93
C ARG A 270 5.11 -1.18 -15.89
N SER A 271 5.21 -2.16 -14.99
CA SER A 271 6.19 -2.17 -13.91
C SER A 271 6.38 -3.59 -13.35
N LEU A 272 7.60 -3.91 -12.87
CA LEU A 272 7.93 -5.11 -12.11
C LEU A 272 8.35 -4.78 -10.67
N ARG A 273 7.93 -3.61 -10.14
CA ARG A 273 8.36 -3.12 -8.82
C ARG A 273 7.46 -3.58 -7.68
N LEU A 274 6.15 -3.70 -7.91
CA LEU A 274 5.17 -4.00 -6.87
C LEU A 274 5.10 -5.51 -6.60
N ARG A 275 6.09 -5.99 -5.87
CA ARG A 275 6.26 -7.41 -5.56
C ARG A 275 5.28 -7.86 -4.46
N PRO A 276 4.91 -9.16 -4.41
CA PRO A 276 4.28 -9.71 -3.22
C PRO A 276 5.16 -9.45 -2.00
N SER A 277 4.53 -9.07 -0.90
CA SER A 277 5.21 -8.75 0.36
C SER A 277 4.58 -9.49 1.52
N GLY A 278 5.27 -9.55 2.66
CA GLY A 278 4.77 -10.22 3.84
C GLY A 278 5.80 -10.37 4.93
N ILE A 279 5.42 -11.14 5.95
CA ILE A 279 6.22 -11.40 7.14
C ILE A 279 6.11 -12.89 7.52
N PRO A 280 7.19 -13.51 8.04
CA PRO A 280 7.13 -14.87 8.56
C PRO A 280 6.10 -15.02 9.69
N ALA A 281 5.36 -16.13 9.70
CA ALA A 281 4.31 -16.38 10.69
C ALA A 281 4.84 -16.44 12.15
N ASP A 282 6.11 -16.80 12.34
CA ASP A 282 6.79 -16.84 13.65
C ASP A 282 7.45 -15.51 14.04
N HIS A 283 7.31 -14.46 13.22
CA HIS A 283 7.90 -13.15 13.48
C HIS A 283 7.32 -12.51 14.74
N VAL A 284 8.13 -11.68 15.44
CA VAL A 284 7.77 -11.02 16.69
C VAL A 284 6.48 -10.20 16.62
N LEU A 285 6.24 -9.49 15.50
CA LEU A 285 5.00 -8.73 15.28
C LEU A 285 3.76 -9.64 15.19
N VAL A 286 3.87 -10.76 14.48
CA VAL A 286 2.77 -11.73 14.32
C VAL A 286 2.43 -12.36 15.66
N ARG A 287 3.45 -12.78 16.41
CA ARG A 287 3.29 -13.33 17.76
C ARG A 287 2.70 -12.32 18.75
N ALA A 288 3.07 -11.03 18.64
CA ALA A 288 2.47 -9.96 19.45
C ALA A 288 0.98 -9.76 19.10
N ALA A 289 0.64 -9.78 17.81
CA ALA A 289 -0.74 -9.71 17.33
C ALA A 289 -1.60 -10.89 17.82
N GLU A 290 -1.07 -12.12 17.81
CA GLU A 290 -1.74 -13.30 18.35
C GLU A 290 -2.08 -13.16 19.83
N LYS A 291 -1.14 -12.64 20.64
CA LYS A 291 -1.37 -12.39 22.07
C LYS A 291 -2.46 -11.36 22.33
N LEU A 292 -2.64 -10.42 21.41
CA LEU A 292 -3.70 -9.41 21.46
C LEU A 292 -5.03 -9.88 20.86
N GLY A 293 -5.08 -11.08 20.29
CA GLY A 293 -6.26 -11.59 19.59
C GLY A 293 -6.56 -10.87 18.27
N ILE A 294 -5.56 -10.22 17.67
CA ILE A 294 -5.69 -9.54 16.38
C ILE A 294 -5.76 -10.61 15.29
N ALA A 295 -6.84 -10.58 14.50
CA ALA A 295 -7.04 -11.50 13.38
C ALA A 295 -5.99 -11.26 12.28
N GLN A 296 -5.50 -12.34 11.68
CA GLN A 296 -4.49 -12.33 10.62
C GLN A 296 -5.12 -12.76 9.29
N TYR A 297 -4.67 -12.16 8.18
CA TYR A 297 -5.17 -12.52 6.85
C TYR A 297 -4.14 -12.19 5.75
N GLY A 298 -4.42 -12.67 4.53
CA GLY A 298 -3.71 -12.29 3.31
C GLY A 298 -4.49 -11.22 2.55
N SER A 299 -3.86 -10.06 2.29
CA SER A 299 -4.48 -8.95 1.58
C SER A 299 -4.46 -9.15 0.06
N PRO A 300 -5.58 -8.93 -0.64
CA PRO A 300 -5.61 -8.97 -2.10
C PRO A 300 -5.07 -7.69 -2.78
N THR A 301 -4.87 -6.60 -2.00
CA THR A 301 -4.44 -5.28 -2.50
C THR A 301 -2.97 -5.03 -2.16
N ALA A 302 -2.26 -4.33 -3.06
CA ALA A 302 -0.91 -3.83 -2.81
C ALA A 302 -0.95 -2.48 -2.10
N SER A 303 0.12 -2.14 -1.38
CA SER A 303 0.37 -0.86 -0.71
C SER A 303 1.86 -0.51 -0.80
N ASP A 304 2.32 0.52 -0.09
CA ASP A 304 3.76 0.82 0.10
C ASP A 304 4.54 -0.41 0.59
N GLN A 305 3.88 -1.37 1.23
CA GLN A 305 4.48 -2.64 1.66
C GLN A 305 5.18 -3.39 0.50
N ALA A 306 4.66 -3.29 -0.73
CA ALA A 306 5.26 -3.89 -1.93
C ALA A 306 6.63 -3.28 -2.31
N LEU A 307 6.94 -2.09 -1.82
CA LEU A 307 8.18 -1.33 -2.07
C LEU A 307 9.14 -1.33 -0.88
N ILE A 308 8.74 -1.93 0.26
CA ILE A 308 9.53 -2.06 1.48
C ILE A 308 10.28 -3.40 1.45
N PRO A 309 11.64 -3.40 1.34
CA PRO A 309 12.41 -4.63 1.13
C PRO A 309 12.73 -5.40 2.42
N VAL A 310 11.95 -5.22 3.48
CA VAL A 310 12.08 -5.94 4.77
C VAL A 310 10.75 -6.59 5.15
N PRO A 311 10.74 -7.57 6.07
CA PRO A 311 9.50 -8.14 6.57
C PRO A 311 8.54 -7.07 7.05
N SER A 312 7.28 -7.12 6.62
CA SER A 312 6.31 -6.06 6.91
C SER A 312 4.90 -6.61 7.05
N VAL A 313 4.08 -5.87 7.79
CA VAL A 313 2.64 -6.10 7.95
C VAL A 313 1.86 -4.86 7.57
N LYS A 314 0.62 -5.05 7.14
CA LYS A 314 -0.34 -3.97 6.91
C LYS A 314 -1.44 -4.04 7.96
N ILE A 315 -1.65 -2.94 8.70
CA ILE A 315 -2.65 -2.87 9.77
C ILE A 315 -3.02 -1.40 10.04
N GLY A 316 -4.27 -1.12 10.36
CA GLY A 316 -4.69 0.21 10.83
C GLY A 316 -6.19 0.35 10.98
N PRO A 317 -6.65 1.47 11.57
CA PRO A 317 -8.06 1.81 11.69
C PRO A 317 -8.67 2.10 10.32
N GLY A 318 -9.99 2.06 10.25
CA GLY A 318 -10.73 2.25 9.01
C GLY A 318 -10.99 0.93 8.26
N ASP A 319 -11.81 0.98 7.24
CA ASP A 319 -12.24 -0.17 6.44
C ASP A 319 -11.89 0.07 4.97
N SER A 320 -11.14 -0.82 4.35
CA SER A 320 -10.76 -0.73 2.93
C SER A 320 -11.97 -0.70 1.98
N ALA A 321 -13.15 -1.12 2.41
CA ALA A 321 -14.37 -0.98 1.63
C ALA A 321 -14.84 0.48 1.46
N ARG A 322 -14.30 1.41 2.26
CA ARG A 322 -14.58 2.86 2.15
C ARG A 322 -13.55 3.60 1.30
N SER A 323 -12.42 2.96 0.97
CA SER A 323 -11.38 3.54 0.12
C SER A 323 -11.91 3.79 -1.28
N HIS A 324 -11.54 4.92 -1.89
CA HIS A 324 -11.92 5.35 -3.24
C HIS A 324 -13.44 5.46 -3.47
N SER A 325 -14.24 5.43 -2.40
CA SER A 325 -15.70 5.58 -2.46
C SER A 325 -16.12 7.06 -2.32
N ALA A 326 -17.32 7.39 -2.82
CA ALA A 326 -17.89 8.71 -2.59
C ALA A 326 -18.25 8.89 -1.10
N ASP A 327 -18.15 10.14 -0.61
CA ASP A 327 -18.44 10.49 0.77
C ASP A 327 -17.64 9.64 1.78
N GLU A 328 -16.38 9.39 1.46
CA GLU A 328 -15.44 8.67 2.30
C GLU A 328 -15.45 9.17 3.73
N PHE A 329 -15.36 8.26 4.69
CA PHE A 329 -15.35 8.61 6.12
C PHE A 329 -14.60 7.56 6.95
N ILE A 330 -14.11 7.99 8.12
CA ILE A 330 -13.65 7.11 9.19
C ILE A 330 -14.43 7.42 10.48
N PHE A 331 -14.69 6.41 11.32
CA PHE A 331 -15.23 6.70 12.65
C PHE A 331 -14.13 7.25 13.57
N VAL A 332 -14.45 8.30 14.33
CA VAL A 332 -13.51 8.91 15.28
C VAL A 332 -13.04 7.89 16.33
N ASN A 333 -13.94 6.97 16.72
CA ASN A 333 -13.58 5.89 17.64
C ASN A 333 -12.66 4.83 17.01
N GLU A 334 -12.69 4.61 15.68
CA GLU A 334 -11.73 3.73 15.00
C GLU A 334 -10.30 4.28 15.12
N ILE A 335 -10.11 5.61 15.03
CA ILE A 335 -8.80 6.25 15.20
C ILE A 335 -8.26 6.02 16.62
N LYS A 336 -9.10 6.20 17.65
CA LYS A 336 -8.72 5.92 19.05
C LYS A 336 -8.30 4.47 19.21
N TYR A 337 -9.11 3.55 18.72
CA TYR A 337 -8.82 2.12 18.76
C TYR A 337 -7.53 1.78 18.00
N GLY A 338 -7.28 2.40 16.84
CA GLY A 338 -6.06 2.24 16.07
C GLY A 338 -4.81 2.65 16.85
N ILE A 339 -4.85 3.80 17.51
CA ILE A 339 -3.75 4.28 18.37
C ILE A 339 -3.47 3.28 19.50
N GLU A 340 -4.51 2.84 20.20
CA GLU A 340 -4.39 1.86 21.28
C GLU A 340 -3.82 0.54 20.79
N THR A 341 -4.30 0.06 19.63
CA THR A 341 -3.84 -1.18 18.99
C THR A 341 -2.35 -1.10 18.67
N TYR A 342 -1.89 -0.03 18.03
CA TYR A 342 -0.47 0.14 17.69
C TYR A 342 0.41 0.21 18.94
N ILE A 343 0.00 0.97 19.97
CA ILE A 343 0.75 1.07 21.23
C ILE A 343 0.83 -0.30 21.91
N GLN A 344 -0.26 -1.05 21.99
CA GLN A 344 -0.27 -2.39 22.58
C GLN A 344 0.59 -3.37 21.79
N LEU A 345 0.51 -3.32 20.45
CA LEU A 345 1.31 -4.17 19.56
C LEU A 345 2.81 -3.95 19.79
N LEU A 346 3.26 -2.70 19.81
CA LEU A 346 4.66 -2.35 20.05
C LEU A 346 5.11 -2.70 21.47
N ASN A 347 4.28 -2.51 22.49
CA ASN A 347 4.58 -2.92 23.85
C ASN A 347 4.76 -4.45 23.97
N HIS A 348 3.92 -5.25 23.29
CA HIS A 348 4.08 -6.70 23.25
C HIS A 348 5.33 -7.11 22.46
N CYS A 349 5.63 -6.44 21.35
CA CYS A 349 6.89 -6.64 20.63
C CYS A 349 8.09 -6.39 21.55
N SER A 350 8.07 -5.32 22.36
CA SER A 350 9.14 -5.01 23.30
C SER A 350 9.43 -6.16 24.28
N THR A 351 8.40 -6.89 24.70
CA THR A 351 8.56 -8.04 25.63
C THR A 351 9.10 -9.30 24.96
N LEU A 352 9.00 -9.38 23.64
CA LEU A 352 9.40 -10.54 22.84
C LEU A 352 10.77 -10.37 22.17
N LEU A 353 11.24 -9.12 22.06
CA LEU A 353 12.57 -8.82 21.53
C LEU A 353 13.63 -9.14 22.58
N PRO A 354 14.79 -9.71 22.20
CA PRO A 354 15.86 -10.03 23.14
C PRO A 354 16.45 -8.74 23.75
N VAL A 355 16.67 -8.75 25.05
CA VAL A 355 17.17 -7.64 25.89
C VAL A 355 18.67 -7.44 25.70
N SER A 356 19.25 -7.50 24.62
CA SER A 356 20.61 -7.16 24.19
C SER A 356 21.19 -8.16 23.17
N GLY A 357 21.72 -7.64 22.11
CA GLY A 357 22.69 -8.28 21.22
C GLY A 357 22.10 -9.30 20.23
N PHE A 358 21.49 -8.82 19.14
CA PHE A 358 21.40 -9.59 17.90
C PHE A 358 22.82 -9.81 17.38
N GLN A 359 23.45 -10.94 17.73
CA GLN A 359 24.49 -11.50 16.87
C GLN A 359 23.81 -12.05 15.63
N SER A 360 24.02 -11.41 14.47
CA SER A 360 23.70 -12.01 13.17
C SER A 360 24.21 -13.45 13.15
N PRO A 361 23.42 -14.45 12.70
CA PRO A 361 23.99 -15.77 12.45
C PRO A 361 25.12 -15.58 11.44
N ALA A 362 26.31 -15.96 11.85
CA ALA A 362 27.50 -15.97 11.00
C ALA A 362 27.14 -16.68 9.69
N THR A 363 27.35 -16.00 8.57
CA THR A 363 27.34 -16.59 7.24
C THR A 363 28.34 -17.75 7.24
N GLY A 364 27.83 -18.95 7.47
CA GLY A 364 28.61 -20.18 7.32
C GLY A 364 29.01 -20.30 5.86
N SER A 365 30.28 -20.04 5.62
CA SER A 365 30.97 -20.44 4.40
C SER A 365 30.92 -21.96 4.27
N ARG A 366 30.21 -22.45 3.24
CA ARG A 366 30.62 -23.60 2.42
C ARG A 366 29.78 -23.65 1.15
#